data_46ebd6f0fd4fdfbac2f2c4130162e7dd
#
_entry.id   46ebd6f0fd4fdfbac2f2c4130162e7dd
#
_cell.length_a   1.000
_cell.length_b   1.000
_cell.length_c   1.000
_cell.angle_alpha   90.00
_cell.angle_beta   90.00
_cell.angle_gamma   90.00
#
_symmetry.space_group_name_H-M   'P 1'
#
loop_
_entity.id
_entity.type
_entity.pdbx_description
1 polymer ?
#
loop_
_entity_poly.entity_id
_entity_poly.type
_entity_poly.pdbx_seq_one_letter_code
_entity_poly.pdbx_strand_id
1 'polypeptide(L)'
;MNNVGKTSVLKALQLLFGNSSFLSTEDLHIDKNGKSNYIIVDAKIVAIDNDGKRIANFSDVWEIAFGADNIKMDAEEHAYVPLRVKYTFQTLQNSFNRDMQILNEWDSAGIAWQNLKGKKSTVKGDYFQFHYLDAKRDIQDDLKARTSYLGKMLGDVVSNYDPKDVAELEQKISSLNAEAIEKSDVLRNIQESLKGIDATMDSSGKVYVSPFAKKLRDLNKSLTIHYGTEDSSFTMDYHGMGTRSWSSMLSFRAFVKQMCDSKNPEDEAFLPIIAIEEPEAHLHPNAQKQLYKQMNEMPGIKIISTHSPYVAACAELSELRGMYKAAENTVCGSLPVTELTSEEQRKIRQAVLTSNGELLFAKAIVLGEGETEVQALPIFCQQ
;
A
#
# COMPACT_ATOMS: atom_id res chain seq x y z
N MET A 1 -19.50 2.63 6.51
CA MET A 1 -20.36 2.35 5.35
C MET A 1 -19.58 1.51 4.36
N ASN A 2 -20.05 0.32 4.01
CA ASN A 2 -19.47 -0.49 2.95
C ASN A 2 -19.90 0.09 1.59
N ASN A 3 -19.11 -0.14 0.55
CA ASN A 3 -19.39 0.30 -0.84
C ASN A 3 -19.48 1.82 -1.10
N VAL A 4 -18.80 2.63 -0.32
CA VAL A 4 -18.71 4.09 -0.57
C VAL A 4 -17.56 4.48 -1.50
N GLY A 5 -16.76 3.53 -1.98
CA GLY A 5 -15.67 3.79 -2.94
C GLY A 5 -14.28 3.97 -2.34
N LYS A 6 -14.03 3.58 -1.07
CA LYS A 6 -12.68 3.65 -0.46
C LYS A 6 -11.64 2.89 -1.28
N THR A 7 -11.89 1.63 -1.59
CA THR A 7 -11.02 0.82 -2.46
C THR A 7 -10.86 1.44 -3.83
N SER A 8 -11.91 2.08 -4.38
CA SER A 8 -11.82 2.78 -5.68
C SER A 8 -10.86 3.97 -5.65
N VAL A 9 -10.81 4.72 -4.53
CA VAL A 9 -9.83 5.81 -4.36
C VAL A 9 -8.42 5.25 -4.29
N LEU A 10 -8.18 4.17 -3.53
CA LEU A 10 -6.86 3.54 -3.47
C LEU A 10 -6.42 3.00 -4.83
N LYS A 11 -7.33 2.38 -5.60
CA LYS A 11 -7.09 1.99 -6.99
C LYS A 11 -6.81 3.19 -7.90
N ALA A 12 -7.52 4.31 -7.74
CA ALA A 12 -7.25 5.52 -8.52
C ALA A 12 -5.83 6.06 -8.27
N LEU A 13 -5.37 6.05 -7.03
CA LEU A 13 -3.99 6.41 -6.69
C LEU A 13 -2.98 5.43 -7.31
N GLN A 14 -3.29 4.14 -7.33
CA GLN A 14 -2.47 3.15 -8.02
C GLN A 14 -2.40 3.39 -9.52
N LEU A 15 -3.50 3.81 -10.15
CA LEU A 15 -3.53 4.18 -11.57
C LEU A 15 -2.69 5.41 -11.86
N LEU A 16 -2.67 6.37 -10.95
CA LEU A 16 -1.93 7.61 -11.11
C LEU A 16 -0.42 7.43 -10.90
N PHE A 17 -0.02 6.81 -9.78
CA PHE A 17 1.36 6.73 -9.32
C PHE A 17 2.01 5.35 -9.50
N GLY A 18 1.21 4.30 -9.72
CA GLY A 18 1.74 2.95 -9.90
C GLY A 18 2.32 2.69 -11.29
N ASN A 19 3.34 1.84 -11.34
CA ASN A 19 4.02 1.47 -12.58
C ASN A 19 3.27 0.39 -13.38
N SER A 20 2.40 -0.37 -12.74
CA SER A 20 1.56 -1.39 -13.38
C SER A 20 0.15 -1.33 -12.83
N SER A 21 -0.84 -1.35 -13.71
CA SER A 21 -2.25 -1.40 -13.34
C SER A 21 -2.95 -2.42 -14.23
N PHE A 22 -3.60 -3.38 -13.59
CA PHE A 22 -4.52 -4.28 -14.29
C PHE A 22 -5.90 -3.62 -14.29
N LEU A 23 -6.32 -3.15 -15.45
CA LEU A 23 -7.65 -2.62 -15.67
C LEU A 23 -8.48 -3.61 -16.48
N SER A 24 -9.71 -3.78 -16.07
CA SER A 24 -10.75 -4.52 -16.80
C SER A 24 -11.87 -3.59 -17.26
N THR A 25 -12.70 -4.07 -18.14
CA THR A 25 -13.89 -3.31 -18.54
C THR A 25 -14.89 -3.13 -17.40
N GLU A 26 -14.75 -3.85 -16.29
CA GLU A 26 -15.58 -3.72 -15.08
C GLU A 26 -15.22 -2.47 -14.28
N ASP A 27 -13.99 -1.94 -14.46
CA ASP A 27 -13.55 -0.72 -13.81
C ASP A 27 -14.09 0.56 -14.47
N LEU A 28 -14.73 0.42 -15.64
CA LEU A 28 -15.35 1.55 -16.34
C LEU A 28 -16.68 1.95 -15.71
N HIS A 29 -16.86 3.25 -15.48
CA HIS A 29 -18.08 3.80 -14.91
C HIS A 29 -19.29 3.57 -15.83
N ILE A 30 -20.41 3.23 -15.24
CA ILE A 30 -21.70 3.08 -15.93
C ILE A 30 -22.64 4.14 -15.38
N ASP A 31 -23.11 5.02 -16.24
CA ASP A 31 -24.12 6.02 -15.93
C ASP A 31 -25.42 5.78 -16.74
N LYS A 32 -26.35 6.73 -16.66
CA LYS A 32 -27.63 6.66 -17.38
C LYS A 32 -27.47 6.68 -18.90
N ASN A 33 -26.35 7.17 -19.42
CA ASN A 33 -26.04 7.28 -20.84
C ASN A 33 -25.28 6.05 -21.36
N GLY A 34 -24.94 5.12 -20.47
CA GLY A 34 -24.22 3.90 -20.79
C GLY A 34 -22.87 3.80 -20.11
N LYS A 35 -22.04 2.89 -20.61
CA LYS A 35 -20.71 2.63 -20.07
C LYS A 35 -19.70 3.62 -20.65
N SER A 36 -18.95 4.30 -19.76
CA SER A 36 -17.82 5.14 -20.16
C SER A 36 -16.75 4.29 -20.87
N ASN A 37 -16.01 4.89 -21.79
CA ASN A 37 -14.86 4.25 -22.44
C ASN A 37 -13.51 4.77 -21.90
N TYR A 38 -13.51 5.55 -20.84
CA TYR A 38 -12.29 6.09 -20.24
C TYR A 38 -12.39 6.19 -18.71
N ILE A 39 -11.22 6.26 -18.09
CA ILE A 39 -11.03 6.57 -16.67
C ILE A 39 -10.10 7.78 -16.61
N ILE A 40 -10.43 8.78 -15.80
CA ILE A 40 -9.58 9.95 -15.53
C ILE A 40 -9.31 10.02 -14.04
N VAL A 41 -8.04 10.24 -13.70
CA VAL A 41 -7.61 10.52 -12.32
C VAL A 41 -6.74 11.75 -12.34
N ASP A 42 -7.14 12.75 -11.55
CA ASP A 42 -6.39 13.99 -11.39
C ASP A 42 -5.84 14.11 -9.97
N ALA A 43 -4.61 14.63 -9.85
CA ALA A 43 -4.03 14.98 -8.57
C ALA A 43 -3.34 16.35 -8.62
N LYS A 44 -3.58 17.16 -7.59
CA LYS A 44 -2.84 18.38 -7.32
C LYS A 44 -1.70 18.07 -6.37
N ILE A 45 -0.47 18.03 -6.87
CA ILE A 45 0.72 17.82 -6.06
C ILE A 45 1.15 19.18 -5.51
N VAL A 46 1.35 19.27 -4.21
CA VAL A 46 1.71 20.50 -3.49
C VAL A 46 2.89 20.27 -2.58
N ALA A 47 3.68 21.29 -2.32
CA ALA A 47 4.76 21.25 -1.34
C ALA A 47 4.19 21.42 0.08
N ILE A 48 4.69 20.61 1.02
CA ILE A 48 4.36 20.68 2.44
C ILE A 48 5.63 20.67 3.28
N ASP A 49 5.60 21.26 4.46
CA ASP A 49 6.64 21.17 5.47
C ASP A 49 6.55 19.84 6.27
N ASN A 50 7.44 19.69 7.25
CA ASN A 50 7.46 18.52 8.13
C ASN A 50 6.22 18.39 9.03
N ASP A 51 5.51 19.48 9.26
CA ASP A 51 4.26 19.52 10.03
C ASP A 51 3.02 19.28 9.13
N GLY A 52 3.24 19.01 7.83
CA GLY A 52 2.17 18.78 6.85
C GLY A 52 1.47 20.07 6.39
N LYS A 53 2.00 21.25 6.71
CA LYS A 53 1.44 22.53 6.26
C LYS A 53 1.97 22.84 4.88
N ARG A 54 1.09 23.42 4.05
CA ARG A 54 1.44 23.85 2.72
C ARG A 54 2.47 24.98 2.76
N ILE A 55 3.51 24.86 1.93
CA ILE A 55 4.56 25.89 1.74
C ILE A 55 4.52 26.41 0.31
N ALA A 56 5.12 27.58 0.10
CA ALA A 56 5.01 28.31 -1.16
C ALA A 56 5.67 27.58 -2.34
N ASN A 57 6.87 27.04 -2.16
CA ASN A 57 7.67 26.48 -3.25
C ASN A 57 8.06 25.02 -2.97
N PHE A 58 8.33 24.27 -4.02
CA PHE A 58 9.00 22.98 -3.92
C PHE A 58 10.49 23.20 -3.58
N SER A 59 11.16 22.17 -3.06
CA SER A 59 12.63 22.19 -2.97
C SER A 59 13.26 22.08 -4.35
N ASP A 60 14.52 22.51 -4.48
CA ASP A 60 15.27 22.52 -5.75
C ASP A 60 15.24 21.18 -6.46
N VAL A 61 15.36 20.08 -5.69
CA VAL A 61 15.33 18.71 -6.23
C VAL A 61 13.98 18.39 -6.87
N TRP A 62 12.88 18.81 -6.25
CA TRP A 62 11.54 18.61 -6.79
C TRP A 62 11.23 19.57 -7.93
N GLU A 63 11.73 20.81 -7.91
CA GLU A 63 11.60 21.74 -9.04
C GLU A 63 12.29 21.21 -10.29
N ILE A 64 13.49 20.65 -10.14
CA ILE A 64 14.22 19.99 -11.23
C ILE A 64 13.45 18.75 -11.73
N ALA A 65 12.94 17.94 -10.82
CA ALA A 65 12.22 16.71 -11.16
C ALA A 65 10.93 16.97 -11.94
N PHE A 66 10.17 17.98 -11.54
CA PHE A 66 8.94 18.37 -12.24
C PHE A 66 9.24 19.16 -13.52
N GLY A 67 10.28 19.99 -13.51
CA GLY A 67 10.58 20.97 -14.56
C GLY A 67 9.72 22.23 -14.44
N ALA A 68 10.35 23.38 -14.57
CA ALA A 68 9.72 24.70 -14.34
C ALA A 68 8.41 24.92 -15.14
N ASP A 69 8.35 24.43 -16.38
CA ASP A 69 7.17 24.55 -17.23
C ASP A 69 5.92 23.79 -16.72
N ASN A 70 6.12 22.82 -15.84
CA ASN A 70 5.04 21.98 -15.30
C ASN A 70 4.52 22.46 -13.96
N ILE A 71 5.26 23.33 -13.31
CA ILE A 71 4.88 23.97 -12.03
C ILE A 71 3.96 25.15 -12.33
N LYS A 72 2.87 25.23 -11.59
CA LYS A 72 1.87 26.31 -11.64
C LYS A 72 1.81 27.00 -10.29
N MET A 73 1.35 28.25 -10.28
CA MET A 73 1.08 29.01 -9.06
C MET A 73 -0.44 29.16 -8.89
N ASP A 74 -0.91 29.02 -7.67
CA ASP A 74 -2.31 29.32 -7.37
C ASP A 74 -2.52 30.80 -6.97
N ALA A 75 -3.75 31.14 -6.55
CA ALA A 75 -4.11 32.52 -6.20
C ALA A 75 -3.39 33.01 -4.94
N GLU A 76 -2.84 32.13 -4.13
CA GLU A 76 -2.07 32.45 -2.92
C GLU A 76 -0.55 32.41 -3.18
N GLU A 77 -0.15 32.38 -4.44
CA GLU A 77 1.25 32.28 -4.89
C GLU A 77 1.96 31.01 -4.38
N HIS A 78 1.21 29.92 -4.19
CA HIS A 78 1.79 28.63 -3.83
C HIS A 78 1.94 27.73 -5.05
N ALA A 79 3.11 27.12 -5.18
CA ALA A 79 3.44 26.19 -6.25
C ALA A 79 2.63 24.89 -6.18
N TYR A 80 2.24 24.37 -7.34
CA TYR A 80 1.62 23.06 -7.47
C TYR A 80 1.87 22.45 -8.84
N VAL A 81 1.74 21.12 -8.93
CA VAL A 81 1.77 20.37 -10.19
C VAL A 81 0.43 19.66 -10.39
N PRO A 82 -0.36 20.04 -11.42
CA PRO A 82 -1.65 19.42 -11.70
C PRO A 82 -1.49 18.23 -12.64
N LEU A 83 -1.37 17.05 -12.08
CA LEU A 83 -1.13 15.81 -12.82
C LEU A 83 -2.44 15.11 -13.14
N ARG A 84 -2.63 14.70 -14.40
CA ARG A 84 -3.73 13.85 -14.90
C ARG A 84 -3.20 12.56 -15.49
N VAL A 85 -3.85 11.45 -15.17
CA VAL A 85 -3.74 10.24 -15.97
C VAL A 85 -5.11 9.91 -16.57
N LYS A 86 -5.12 9.59 -17.85
CA LYS A 86 -6.31 9.15 -18.60
C LYS A 86 -6.03 7.77 -19.17
N TYR A 87 -6.91 6.83 -18.87
CA TYR A 87 -6.94 5.52 -19.49
C TYR A 87 -8.12 5.46 -20.45
N THR A 88 -7.85 5.17 -21.72
CA THR A 88 -8.89 5.04 -22.75
C THR A 88 -8.95 3.59 -23.20
N PHE A 89 -10.13 2.99 -23.13
CA PHE A 89 -10.35 1.62 -23.58
C PHE A 89 -10.38 1.56 -25.11
N GLN A 90 -9.55 0.71 -25.66
CA GLN A 90 -9.47 0.47 -27.11
C GLN A 90 -10.14 -0.87 -27.43
N THR A 91 -11.35 -0.81 -27.96
CA THR A 91 -12.19 -1.99 -28.24
C THR A 91 -11.51 -2.99 -29.18
N LEU A 92 -10.79 -2.50 -30.20
CA LEU A 92 -10.11 -3.35 -31.19
C LEU A 92 -8.97 -4.16 -30.58
N GLN A 93 -8.26 -3.61 -29.58
CA GLN A 93 -7.10 -4.24 -28.95
C GLN A 93 -7.44 -4.89 -27.61
N ASN A 94 -8.67 -4.70 -27.12
CA ASN A 94 -9.12 -5.13 -25.79
C ASN A 94 -8.14 -4.71 -24.69
N SER A 95 -7.66 -3.49 -24.76
CA SER A 95 -6.62 -2.95 -23.86
C SER A 95 -6.88 -1.49 -23.52
N PHE A 96 -6.25 -1.00 -22.46
CA PHE A 96 -6.28 0.39 -22.06
C PHE A 96 -5.01 1.12 -22.50
N ASN A 97 -5.19 2.25 -23.18
CA ASN A 97 -4.10 3.18 -23.47
C ASN A 97 -3.98 4.20 -22.33
N ARG A 98 -2.79 4.33 -21.76
CA ARG A 98 -2.45 5.29 -20.68
C ARG A 98 -1.88 6.56 -21.29
N ASP A 99 -2.46 7.69 -20.95
CA ASP A 99 -1.95 9.03 -21.29
C ASP A 99 -1.80 9.85 -20.01
N MET A 100 -0.60 10.41 -19.80
CA MET A 100 -0.27 11.23 -18.65
C MET A 100 -0.05 12.67 -19.09
N GLN A 101 -0.73 13.59 -18.43
CA GLN A 101 -0.78 15.01 -18.80
C GLN A 101 -0.52 15.90 -17.59
N ILE A 102 0.05 17.08 -17.84
CA ILE A 102 0.05 18.21 -16.91
C ILE A 102 -1.06 19.14 -17.37
N LEU A 103 -2.03 19.38 -16.50
CA LEU A 103 -3.14 20.28 -16.80
C LEU A 103 -2.67 21.74 -16.87
N ASN A 104 -3.36 22.56 -17.66
CA ASN A 104 -3.04 23.97 -17.75
C ASN A 104 -3.47 24.74 -16.50
N GLU A 105 -4.52 24.30 -15.85
CA GLU A 105 -5.09 24.89 -14.64
C GLU A 105 -5.69 23.81 -13.73
N TRP A 106 -6.07 24.18 -12.52
CA TRP A 106 -6.75 23.31 -11.56
C TRP A 106 -8.15 23.84 -11.27
N ASP A 107 -9.17 23.00 -11.47
CA ASP A 107 -10.55 23.34 -11.11
C ASP A 107 -10.79 23.00 -9.62
N SER A 108 -10.61 24.00 -8.76
CA SER A 108 -10.84 23.85 -7.31
C SER A 108 -12.31 23.63 -6.95
N ALA A 109 -13.25 24.04 -7.81
CA ALA A 109 -14.68 23.84 -7.60
C ALA A 109 -15.13 22.44 -8.02
N GLY A 110 -14.33 21.72 -8.82
CA GLY A 110 -14.62 20.38 -9.28
C GLY A 110 -15.82 20.27 -10.22
N ILE A 111 -16.24 21.36 -10.85
CA ILE A 111 -17.46 21.42 -11.69
C ILE A 111 -17.17 20.96 -13.11
N ALA A 112 -16.05 21.39 -13.66
CA ALA A 112 -15.69 21.15 -15.06
C ALA A 112 -14.36 20.41 -15.23
N TRP A 113 -13.86 19.77 -14.17
CA TRP A 113 -12.53 19.16 -14.12
C TRP A 113 -12.27 18.18 -15.28
N GLN A 114 -13.29 17.43 -15.71
CA GLN A 114 -13.14 16.45 -16.81
C GLN A 114 -12.76 17.11 -18.15
N ASN A 115 -13.15 18.37 -18.37
CA ASN A 115 -12.93 19.12 -19.61
C ASN A 115 -11.61 19.91 -19.63
N LEU A 116 -10.86 19.90 -18.53
CA LEU A 116 -9.59 20.62 -18.46
C LEU A 116 -8.61 20.06 -19.51
N LYS A 117 -7.90 20.99 -20.14
CA LYS A 117 -6.86 20.68 -21.13
C LYS A 117 -5.49 20.60 -20.45
N GLY A 118 -4.65 19.74 -20.97
CA GLY A 118 -3.27 19.58 -20.52
C GLY A 118 -2.32 19.30 -21.68
N LYS A 119 -1.04 19.36 -21.40
CA LYS A 119 0.05 18.90 -22.28
C LYS A 119 0.58 17.55 -21.79
N LYS A 120 1.18 16.78 -22.69
CA LYS A 120 1.80 15.50 -22.32
C LYS A 120 2.81 15.71 -21.18
N SER A 121 2.70 14.89 -20.14
CA SER A 121 3.59 14.97 -18.99
C SER A 121 5.00 14.50 -19.34
N THR A 122 5.99 15.22 -18.84
CA THR A 122 7.42 14.84 -18.85
C THR A 122 7.88 14.36 -17.46
N VAL A 123 7.01 14.38 -16.47
CA VAL A 123 7.30 13.93 -15.11
C VAL A 123 7.51 12.42 -15.13
N LYS A 124 8.64 11.96 -14.59
CA LYS A 124 8.96 10.54 -14.53
C LYS A 124 8.15 9.87 -13.41
N GLY A 125 7.58 8.70 -13.70
CA GLY A 125 6.82 7.92 -12.71
C GLY A 125 7.67 7.42 -11.54
N ASP A 126 8.99 7.29 -11.74
CA ASP A 126 9.91 6.72 -10.76
C ASP A 126 10.13 7.61 -9.51
N TYR A 127 9.75 8.90 -9.59
CA TYR A 127 9.78 9.79 -8.43
C TYR A 127 8.77 9.41 -7.36
N PHE A 128 7.68 8.76 -7.76
CA PHE A 128 6.62 8.29 -6.87
C PHE A 128 6.63 6.77 -6.81
N GLN A 129 6.95 6.23 -5.65
CA GLN A 129 6.92 4.79 -5.44
C GLN A 129 5.63 4.41 -4.74
N PHE A 130 4.65 3.97 -5.54
CA PHE A 130 3.35 3.57 -5.03
C PHE A 130 3.35 2.11 -4.57
N HIS A 131 2.95 1.90 -3.34
CA HIS A 131 2.79 0.58 -2.73
C HIS A 131 1.36 0.40 -2.23
N TYR A 132 0.74 -0.69 -2.61
CA TYR A 132 -0.59 -1.05 -2.15
C TYR A 132 -0.52 -2.31 -1.29
N LEU A 133 -1.07 -2.21 -0.08
CA LEU A 133 -1.23 -3.33 0.84
C LEU A 133 -2.71 -3.65 0.96
N ASP A 134 -3.08 -4.81 0.46
CA ASP A 134 -4.44 -5.36 0.54
C ASP A 134 -4.80 -5.75 1.98
N ALA A 135 -6.09 -5.82 2.29
CA ALA A 135 -6.61 -6.36 3.54
C ALA A 135 -6.23 -7.83 3.76
N LYS A 136 -6.10 -8.61 2.69
CA LYS A 136 -5.73 -10.04 2.70
C LYS A 136 -4.22 -10.29 2.69
N ARG A 137 -3.45 -9.49 3.41
CA ARG A 137 -2.00 -9.69 3.49
C ARG A 137 -1.63 -10.88 4.36
N ASP A 138 -0.62 -11.60 3.90
CA ASP A 138 -0.08 -12.77 4.58
C ASP A 138 1.43 -12.83 4.33
N ILE A 139 2.22 -12.87 5.41
CA ILE A 139 3.68 -12.94 5.33
C ILE A 139 4.18 -14.13 4.53
N GLN A 140 3.43 -15.24 4.53
CA GLN A 140 3.82 -16.43 3.79
C GLN A 140 3.67 -16.27 2.27
N ASP A 141 2.59 -15.61 1.84
CA ASP A 141 2.40 -15.31 0.44
C ASP A 141 3.44 -14.30 -0.04
N ASP A 142 3.77 -13.33 0.81
CA ASP A 142 4.83 -12.35 0.54
C ASP A 142 6.22 -12.99 0.42
N LEU A 143 6.53 -14.01 1.22
CA LEU A 143 7.79 -14.76 1.14
C LEU A 143 7.88 -15.60 -0.13
N LYS A 144 6.79 -16.25 -0.54
CA LYS A 144 6.78 -17.17 -1.70
C LYS A 144 6.82 -16.41 -3.04
N ALA A 145 6.21 -15.24 -3.12
CA ALA A 145 6.09 -14.49 -4.36
C ALA A 145 7.34 -13.64 -4.62
N ARG A 146 8.09 -13.94 -5.67
CA ARG A 146 9.25 -13.12 -6.10
C ARG A 146 8.89 -11.67 -6.46
N THR A 147 7.66 -11.43 -6.87
CA THR A 147 7.15 -10.10 -7.25
C THR A 147 6.65 -9.29 -6.06
N SER A 148 6.53 -9.91 -4.89
CA SER A 148 6.20 -9.22 -3.65
C SER A 148 7.33 -8.28 -3.22
N TYR A 149 7.05 -7.38 -2.27
CA TYR A 149 8.06 -6.52 -1.67
C TYR A 149 9.16 -7.34 -0.96
N LEU A 150 8.79 -8.41 -0.24
CA LEU A 150 9.76 -9.32 0.39
C LEU A 150 10.57 -10.09 -0.64
N GLY A 151 9.93 -10.60 -1.68
CA GLY A 151 10.62 -11.31 -2.76
C GLY A 151 11.66 -10.45 -3.46
N LYS A 152 11.36 -9.16 -3.69
CA LYS A 152 12.31 -8.18 -4.23
C LYS A 152 13.46 -7.92 -3.25
N MET A 153 13.14 -7.61 -2.00
CA MET A 153 14.13 -7.37 -0.95
C MET A 153 15.10 -8.55 -0.76
N LEU A 154 14.56 -9.78 -0.77
CA LEU A 154 15.38 -10.99 -0.67
C LEU A 154 16.19 -11.26 -1.95
N GLY A 155 15.68 -10.84 -3.11
CA GLY A 155 16.43 -10.89 -4.37
C GLY A 155 17.68 -9.99 -4.34
N ASP A 156 17.58 -8.85 -3.69
CA ASP A 156 18.67 -7.88 -3.55
C ASP A 156 19.71 -8.26 -2.48
N VAL A 157 19.40 -9.21 -1.60
CA VAL A 157 20.35 -9.68 -0.57
C VAL A 157 21.66 -10.15 -1.19
N VAL A 158 21.58 -10.87 -2.31
CA VAL A 158 22.78 -11.39 -3.00
C VAL A 158 23.66 -10.27 -3.55
N SER A 159 23.09 -9.16 -3.98
CA SER A 159 23.85 -8.01 -4.51
C SER A 159 24.63 -7.25 -3.43
N ASN A 160 24.26 -7.44 -2.16
CA ASN A 160 24.92 -6.82 -1.01
C ASN A 160 26.11 -7.64 -0.47
N TYR A 161 26.30 -8.87 -0.97
CA TYR A 161 27.43 -9.71 -0.59
C TYR A 161 28.60 -9.58 -1.58
N ASP A 162 29.83 -9.71 -1.11
CA ASP A 162 30.98 -9.88 -1.98
C ASP A 162 30.80 -11.17 -2.80
N PRO A 163 31.09 -11.18 -4.12
CA PRO A 163 31.00 -12.38 -4.95
C PRO A 163 31.75 -13.61 -4.38
N LYS A 164 32.82 -13.39 -3.61
CA LYS A 164 33.56 -14.46 -2.94
C LYS A 164 32.75 -15.07 -1.82
N ASP A 165 32.09 -14.23 -1.01
CA ASP A 165 31.24 -14.70 0.09
C ASP A 165 30.04 -15.47 -0.43
N VAL A 166 29.43 -15.02 -1.54
CA VAL A 166 28.35 -15.74 -2.21
C VAL A 166 28.81 -17.14 -2.65
N ALA A 167 29.99 -17.22 -3.30
CA ALA A 167 30.53 -18.49 -3.75
C ALA A 167 30.84 -19.45 -2.58
N GLU A 168 31.42 -18.91 -1.49
CA GLU A 168 31.72 -19.70 -0.29
C GLU A 168 30.43 -20.24 0.39
N LEU A 169 29.41 -19.38 0.54
CA LEU A 169 28.13 -19.80 1.11
C LEU A 169 27.41 -20.82 0.23
N GLU A 170 27.40 -20.65 -1.09
CA GLU A 170 26.81 -21.61 -2.03
C GLU A 170 27.56 -22.95 -2.00
N GLN A 171 28.87 -22.94 -1.81
CA GLN A 171 29.69 -24.16 -1.65
C GLN A 171 29.34 -24.89 -0.34
N LYS A 172 29.18 -24.15 0.79
CA LYS A 172 28.76 -24.74 2.08
C LYS A 172 27.35 -25.36 1.95
N ILE A 173 26.40 -24.68 1.28
CA ILE A 173 25.07 -25.23 1.01
C ILE A 173 25.15 -26.51 0.15
N SER A 174 26.02 -26.52 -0.85
CA SER A 174 26.22 -27.69 -1.70
C SER A 174 26.75 -28.89 -0.90
N SER A 175 27.71 -28.66 -0.01
CA SER A 175 28.25 -29.69 0.88
C SER A 175 27.19 -30.22 1.84
N LEU A 176 26.35 -29.32 2.41
CA LEU A 176 25.23 -29.71 3.28
C LEU A 176 24.19 -30.54 2.55
N ASN A 177 23.86 -30.21 1.28
CA ASN A 177 22.97 -30.99 0.44
C ASN A 177 23.50 -32.40 0.20
N ALA A 178 24.79 -32.52 -0.08
CA ALA A 178 25.44 -33.83 -0.30
C ALA A 178 25.41 -34.69 0.98
N GLU A 179 25.73 -34.08 2.12
CA GLU A 179 25.69 -34.75 3.42
C GLU A 179 24.27 -35.24 3.80
N ALA A 180 23.26 -34.39 3.55
CA ALA A 180 21.86 -34.72 3.81
C ALA A 180 21.40 -35.92 2.98
N ILE A 181 21.82 -36.01 1.72
CA ILE A 181 21.52 -37.16 0.84
C ILE A 181 22.23 -38.40 1.34
N GLU A 182 23.49 -38.28 1.71
CA GLU A 182 24.29 -39.42 2.21
C GLU A 182 23.71 -40.00 3.51
N LYS A 183 23.20 -39.18 4.40
CA LYS A 183 22.63 -39.61 5.69
C LYS A 183 21.18 -40.09 5.60
N SER A 184 20.49 -39.91 4.49
CA SER A 184 19.06 -40.25 4.33
C SER A 184 18.85 -41.30 3.26
N ASP A 185 18.42 -42.49 3.66
CA ASP A 185 18.06 -43.57 2.73
C ASP A 185 16.91 -43.16 1.79
N VAL A 186 15.95 -42.38 2.30
CA VAL A 186 14.82 -41.89 1.51
C VAL A 186 15.30 -40.95 0.39
N LEU A 187 16.18 -39.99 0.70
CA LEU A 187 16.70 -39.05 -0.31
C LEU A 187 17.57 -39.77 -1.34
N ARG A 188 18.38 -40.78 -0.91
CA ARG A 188 19.14 -41.64 -1.82
C ARG A 188 18.23 -42.42 -2.76
N ASN A 189 17.19 -43.08 -2.22
CA ASN A 189 16.23 -43.80 -3.02
C ASN A 189 15.49 -42.94 -4.04
N ILE A 190 15.11 -41.72 -3.65
CA ILE A 190 14.51 -40.74 -4.56
C ILE A 190 15.50 -40.39 -5.68
N GLN A 191 16.75 -40.09 -5.33
CA GLN A 191 17.78 -39.76 -6.32
C GLN A 191 18.06 -40.92 -7.27
N GLU A 192 18.12 -42.14 -6.77
CA GLU A 192 18.32 -43.35 -7.58
C GLU A 192 17.14 -43.64 -8.51
N SER A 193 15.92 -43.46 -8.00
CA SER A 193 14.71 -43.66 -8.80
C SER A 193 14.62 -42.64 -9.96
N LEU A 194 15.10 -41.40 -9.73
CA LEU A 194 15.10 -40.32 -10.73
C LEU A 194 16.25 -40.49 -11.76
N LYS A 195 17.28 -41.29 -11.51
CA LYS A 195 18.32 -41.59 -12.51
C LYS A 195 17.78 -42.23 -13.79
N GLY A 196 16.60 -42.86 -13.73
CA GLY A 196 15.91 -43.33 -14.91
C GLY A 196 15.55 -42.26 -15.94
N ILE A 197 15.47 -41.02 -15.52
CA ILE A 197 15.25 -39.88 -16.41
C ILE A 197 16.47 -39.64 -17.31
N ASP A 198 17.69 -39.86 -16.81
CA ASP A 198 18.96 -39.67 -17.55
C ASP A 198 19.01 -40.62 -18.77
N ALA A 199 18.39 -41.82 -18.67
CA ALA A 199 18.34 -42.80 -19.74
C ALA A 199 17.26 -42.48 -20.81
N THR A 200 16.29 -41.62 -20.53
CA THR A 200 15.19 -41.27 -21.43
C THR A 200 15.37 -39.97 -22.16
N MET A 201 16.33 -39.12 -21.71
CA MET A 201 16.66 -37.86 -22.34
C MET A 201 17.99 -37.97 -23.08
N ASP A 202 18.00 -37.65 -24.35
CA ASP A 202 19.21 -37.61 -25.22
C ASP A 202 20.19 -36.48 -24.84
N SER A 203 20.28 -36.16 -23.55
CA SER A 203 21.11 -35.09 -23.01
C SER A 203 22.13 -35.65 -22.01
N SER A 204 23.34 -35.08 -22.02
CA SER A 204 24.41 -35.37 -21.04
C SER A 204 24.11 -34.88 -19.61
N GLY A 205 22.85 -34.57 -19.30
CA GLY A 205 22.40 -34.07 -17.99
C GLY A 205 22.38 -35.21 -16.96
N LYS A 206 22.61 -34.85 -15.69
CA LYS A 206 22.45 -35.77 -14.54
C LYS A 206 21.41 -35.18 -13.59
N VAL A 207 20.54 -36.04 -13.05
CA VAL A 207 19.54 -35.65 -12.06
C VAL A 207 20.21 -35.52 -10.69
N TYR A 208 19.99 -34.38 -10.04
CA TYR A 208 20.44 -34.11 -8.68
C TYR A 208 19.23 -33.74 -7.81
N VAL A 209 19.14 -34.31 -6.63
CA VAL A 209 18.20 -33.91 -5.58
C VAL A 209 18.90 -32.90 -4.68
N SER A 210 18.26 -31.79 -4.35
CA SER A 210 18.81 -30.79 -3.45
C SER A 210 17.77 -30.45 -2.37
N PRO A 211 17.89 -30.98 -1.15
CA PRO A 211 16.98 -30.69 -0.05
C PRO A 211 16.90 -29.22 0.34
N PHE A 212 18.02 -28.50 0.22
CA PHE A 212 18.11 -27.08 0.51
C PHE A 212 18.32 -26.27 -0.78
N ALA A 213 17.87 -25.04 -0.80
CA ALA A 213 18.05 -24.15 -1.95
C ALA A 213 19.53 -24.00 -2.32
N LYS A 214 19.90 -24.35 -3.54
CA LYS A 214 21.30 -24.41 -3.99
C LYS A 214 21.95 -23.04 -4.18
N LYS A 215 21.15 -22.01 -4.46
CA LYS A 215 21.62 -20.66 -4.73
C LYS A 215 21.02 -19.66 -3.76
N LEU A 216 21.82 -18.72 -3.28
CA LEU A 216 21.36 -17.63 -2.40
C LEU A 216 20.24 -16.78 -3.02
N ARG A 217 20.22 -16.61 -4.33
CA ARG A 217 19.13 -15.90 -5.04
C ARG A 217 17.76 -16.58 -4.90
N ASP A 218 17.72 -17.85 -4.48
CA ASP A 218 16.51 -18.61 -4.23
C ASP A 218 16.13 -18.65 -2.74
N LEU A 219 16.72 -17.75 -1.93
CA LEU A 219 16.53 -17.67 -0.49
C LEU A 219 15.05 -17.52 -0.11
N ASN A 220 14.28 -16.80 -0.93
CA ASN A 220 12.85 -16.62 -0.72
C ASN A 220 12.05 -17.93 -0.70
N LYS A 221 12.56 -19.01 -1.32
CA LYS A 221 11.89 -20.31 -1.34
C LYS A 221 12.13 -21.13 -0.08
N SER A 222 13.20 -20.84 0.65
CA SER A 222 13.63 -21.58 1.84
C SER A 222 13.60 -20.76 3.11
N LEU A 223 13.38 -19.44 3.00
CA LEU A 223 13.27 -18.58 4.16
C LEU A 223 11.99 -18.90 4.94
N THR A 224 12.15 -19.21 6.21
CA THR A 224 11.06 -19.49 7.13
C THR A 224 11.17 -18.54 8.31
N ILE A 225 10.05 -17.88 8.63
CA ILE A 225 9.96 -17.00 9.80
C ILE A 225 9.37 -17.81 10.95
N HIS A 226 10.05 -17.76 12.10
CA HIS A 226 9.60 -18.39 13.33
C HIS A 226 9.24 -17.33 14.36
N TYR A 227 8.22 -17.60 15.15
CA TYR A 227 7.82 -16.78 16.28
C TYR A 227 7.64 -17.65 17.53
N GLY A 228 8.23 -17.22 18.63
CA GLY A 228 8.22 -17.94 19.91
C GLY A 228 9.48 -17.68 20.71
N THR A 229 9.77 -18.54 21.69
CA THR A 229 11.02 -18.52 22.45
C THR A 229 12.08 -19.35 21.72
N GLU A 230 13.37 -19.22 22.09
CA GLU A 230 14.47 -20.00 21.47
C GLU A 230 14.22 -21.50 21.54
N ASP A 231 13.62 -21.99 22.64
CA ASP A 231 13.37 -23.43 22.87
C ASP A 231 12.03 -23.92 22.28
N SER A 232 11.08 -23.00 21.97
CA SER A 232 9.75 -23.35 21.50
C SER A 232 9.22 -22.31 20.51
N SER A 233 9.85 -22.26 19.33
CA SER A 233 9.41 -21.41 18.23
C SER A 233 8.63 -22.24 17.19
N PHE A 234 7.57 -21.65 16.67
CA PHE A 234 6.77 -22.22 15.60
C PHE A 234 6.87 -21.38 14.34
N THR A 235 6.85 -22.03 13.19
CA THR A 235 6.78 -21.30 11.91
C THR A 235 5.47 -20.52 11.80
N MET A 236 5.47 -19.49 10.98
CA MET A 236 4.28 -18.65 10.76
C MET A 236 3.06 -19.44 10.27
N ASP A 237 3.25 -20.65 9.71
CA ASP A 237 2.15 -21.58 9.33
C ASP A 237 1.24 -21.95 10.50
N TYR A 238 1.79 -22.02 11.69
CA TYR A 238 1.08 -22.41 12.92
C TYR A 238 0.48 -21.20 13.67
N HIS A 239 0.67 -19.99 13.15
CA HIS A 239 0.13 -18.79 13.77
C HIS A 239 -1.16 -18.32 13.09
N GLY A 240 -2.03 -17.68 13.87
CA GLY A 240 -3.28 -17.13 13.35
C GLY A 240 -3.08 -15.97 12.36
N MET A 241 -4.09 -15.70 11.55
CA MET A 241 -4.07 -14.66 10.52
C MET A 241 -3.65 -13.28 11.05
N GLY A 242 -4.02 -12.92 12.28
CA GLY A 242 -3.61 -11.66 12.89
C GLY A 242 -2.09 -11.51 13.02
N THR A 243 -1.40 -12.55 13.54
CA THR A 243 0.06 -12.55 13.65
C THR A 243 0.72 -12.51 12.28
N ARG A 244 0.23 -13.27 11.33
CA ARG A 244 0.74 -13.33 9.95
C ARG A 244 0.56 -12.00 9.23
N SER A 245 -0.61 -11.39 9.33
CA SER A 245 -0.91 -10.07 8.75
C SER A 245 -0.03 -8.97 9.37
N TRP A 246 0.15 -8.99 10.70
CA TRP A 246 1.01 -8.03 11.37
C TRP A 246 2.49 -8.21 10.98
N SER A 247 2.97 -9.45 10.90
CA SER A 247 4.34 -9.75 10.44
C SER A 247 4.59 -9.26 9.02
N SER A 248 3.61 -9.42 8.10
CA SER A 248 3.66 -8.84 6.76
C SER A 248 3.81 -7.32 6.81
N MET A 249 3.03 -6.63 7.65
CA MET A 249 3.11 -5.18 7.80
C MET A 249 4.46 -4.70 8.33
N LEU A 250 5.03 -5.39 9.33
CA LEU A 250 6.34 -5.05 9.88
C LEU A 250 7.46 -5.27 8.86
N SER A 251 7.39 -6.34 8.10
CA SER A 251 8.32 -6.62 7.01
C SER A 251 8.23 -5.60 5.89
N PHE A 252 7.01 -5.18 5.55
CA PHE A 252 6.80 -4.09 4.60
C PHE A 252 7.38 -2.76 5.10
N ARG A 253 7.20 -2.43 6.39
CA ARG A 253 7.83 -1.25 7.00
C ARG A 253 9.36 -1.29 6.85
N ALA A 254 9.98 -2.45 7.10
CA ALA A 254 11.42 -2.62 6.92
C ALA A 254 11.85 -2.40 5.47
N PHE A 255 11.07 -2.91 4.50
CA PHE A 255 11.30 -2.69 3.07
C PHE A 255 11.25 -1.20 2.71
N VAL A 256 10.19 -0.49 3.11
CA VAL A 256 10.05 0.95 2.80
C VAL A 256 11.19 1.75 3.42
N LYS A 257 11.58 1.43 4.67
CA LYS A 257 12.70 2.08 5.33
C LYS A 257 14.00 1.87 4.55
N GLN A 258 14.33 0.62 4.20
CA GLN A 258 15.54 0.31 3.42
C GLN A 258 15.55 1.05 2.07
N MET A 259 14.41 1.11 1.40
CA MET A 259 14.26 1.83 0.14
C MET A 259 14.53 3.33 0.30
N CYS A 260 14.03 3.95 1.37
CA CYS A 260 14.30 5.36 1.66
C CYS A 260 15.76 5.59 2.06
N ASP A 261 16.33 4.72 2.92
CA ASP A 261 17.72 4.83 3.37
C ASP A 261 18.73 4.67 2.22
N SER A 262 18.32 4.02 1.12
CA SER A 262 19.15 3.88 -0.09
C SER A 262 19.13 5.12 -1.00
N LYS A 263 18.29 6.11 -0.72
CA LYS A 263 18.12 7.34 -1.49
C LYS A 263 18.60 8.54 -0.69
N ASN A 264 19.25 9.47 -1.38
CA ASN A 264 19.60 10.76 -0.77
C ASN A 264 18.53 11.80 -1.16
N PRO A 265 17.73 12.31 -0.22
CA PRO A 265 16.68 13.30 -0.50
C PRO A 265 17.21 14.62 -1.05
N GLU A 266 18.49 14.95 -0.85
CA GLU A 266 19.12 16.16 -1.36
C GLU A 266 19.52 16.05 -2.85
N ASP A 267 19.73 14.81 -3.33
CA ASP A 267 20.22 14.57 -4.68
C ASP A 267 19.13 14.03 -5.62
N GLU A 268 18.11 13.36 -5.07
CA GLU A 268 17.17 12.59 -5.86
C GLU A 268 15.73 12.76 -5.37
N ALA A 269 14.83 13.22 -6.27
CA ALA A 269 13.41 13.29 -5.97
C ALA A 269 12.84 11.88 -5.78
N PHE A 270 12.34 11.62 -4.57
CA PHE A 270 11.80 10.32 -4.19
C PHE A 270 10.72 10.47 -3.13
N LEU A 271 9.55 9.92 -3.38
CA LEU A 271 8.42 9.93 -2.44
C LEU A 271 7.68 8.60 -2.44
N PRO A 272 7.77 7.80 -1.38
CA PRO A 272 6.91 6.64 -1.22
C PRO A 272 5.48 7.06 -0.90
N ILE A 273 4.53 6.47 -1.62
CA ILE A 273 3.09 6.61 -1.40
C ILE A 273 2.55 5.24 -1.03
N ILE A 274 2.04 5.12 0.19
CA ILE A 274 1.64 3.85 0.78
C ILE A 274 0.13 3.86 0.97
N ALA A 275 -0.56 3.01 0.24
CA ALA A 275 -2.00 2.78 0.38
C ALA A 275 -2.22 1.47 1.15
N ILE A 276 -2.93 1.54 2.28
CA ILE A 276 -3.17 0.39 3.14
C ILE A 276 -4.68 0.20 3.29
N GLU A 277 -5.16 -0.98 2.93
CA GLU A 277 -6.57 -1.33 3.07
C GLU A 277 -6.79 -2.16 4.33
N GLU A 278 -7.72 -1.70 5.18
CA GLU A 278 -8.18 -2.35 6.40
C GLU A 278 -7.04 -2.98 7.24
N PRO A 279 -6.08 -2.17 7.74
CA PRO A 279 -4.93 -2.69 8.48
C PRO A 279 -5.32 -3.46 9.73
N GLU A 280 -6.50 -3.21 10.25
CA GLU A 280 -7.09 -3.85 11.42
C GLU A 280 -7.60 -5.28 11.19
N ALA A 281 -7.68 -5.75 9.94
CA ALA A 281 -8.22 -7.07 9.64
C ALA A 281 -7.54 -8.16 10.48
N HIS A 282 -8.37 -8.97 11.17
CA HIS A 282 -7.93 -10.07 12.05
C HIS A 282 -7.17 -9.66 13.32
N LEU A 283 -7.12 -8.37 13.70
CA LEU A 283 -6.40 -7.89 14.88
C LEU A 283 -7.34 -7.53 16.04
N HIS A 284 -6.91 -7.88 17.24
CA HIS A 284 -7.58 -7.42 18.47
C HIS A 284 -7.45 -5.88 18.63
N PRO A 285 -8.44 -5.16 19.20
CA PRO A 285 -8.43 -3.70 19.35
C PRO A 285 -7.11 -3.10 19.88
N ASN A 286 -6.50 -3.72 20.88
CA ASN A 286 -5.24 -3.24 21.43
C ASN A 286 -4.08 -3.33 20.40
N ALA A 287 -4.07 -4.39 19.61
CA ALA A 287 -3.08 -4.55 18.53
C ALA A 287 -3.29 -3.53 17.41
N GLN A 288 -4.54 -3.13 17.12
CA GLN A 288 -4.87 -2.13 16.11
C GLN A 288 -4.26 -0.75 16.43
N LYS A 289 -4.30 -0.33 17.70
CA LYS A 289 -3.67 0.93 18.14
C LYS A 289 -2.14 0.90 17.97
N GLN A 290 -1.52 -0.21 18.35
CA GLN A 290 -0.07 -0.39 18.20
C GLN A 290 0.34 -0.44 16.73
N LEU A 291 -0.46 -1.11 15.89
CA LEU A 291 -0.27 -1.16 14.45
C LEU A 291 -0.32 0.23 13.82
N TYR A 292 -1.32 1.06 14.17
CA TYR A 292 -1.41 2.43 13.67
C TYR A 292 -0.15 3.23 13.99
N LYS A 293 0.36 3.16 15.22
CA LYS A 293 1.60 3.82 15.61
C LYS A 293 2.77 3.41 14.71
N GLN A 294 2.92 2.09 14.47
CA GLN A 294 3.98 1.56 13.61
C GLN A 294 3.83 1.98 12.15
N MET A 295 2.61 2.08 11.63
CA MET A 295 2.35 2.60 10.28
C MET A 295 2.68 4.08 10.19
N ASN A 296 2.34 4.88 11.22
CA ASN A 296 2.61 6.32 11.20
C ASN A 296 4.11 6.64 11.22
N GLU A 297 4.94 5.76 11.77
CA GLU A 297 6.40 5.87 11.74
C GLU A 297 7.03 5.55 10.37
N MET A 298 6.28 5.02 9.41
CA MET A 298 6.80 4.77 8.05
C MET A 298 7.03 6.09 7.33
N PRO A 299 8.13 6.22 6.56
CA PRO A 299 8.35 7.41 5.75
C PRO A 299 7.34 7.50 4.59
N GLY A 300 7.14 8.72 4.07
CA GLY A 300 6.28 8.99 2.92
C GLY A 300 4.82 9.26 3.26
N ILE A 301 4.00 9.36 2.22
CA ILE A 301 2.56 9.59 2.34
C ILE A 301 1.84 8.28 2.61
N LYS A 302 1.04 8.25 3.67
CA LYS A 302 0.23 7.08 4.06
C LYS A 302 -1.24 7.38 3.86
N ILE A 303 -1.93 6.50 3.15
CA ILE A 303 -3.37 6.59 2.90
C ILE A 303 -3.99 5.29 3.38
N ILE A 304 -4.73 5.36 4.48
CA ILE A 304 -5.25 4.21 5.21
C ILE A 304 -6.75 4.20 5.09
N SER A 305 -7.33 3.14 4.51
CA SER A 305 -8.76 2.90 4.61
C SER A 305 -9.05 2.00 5.81
N THR A 306 -10.01 2.39 6.63
CA THR A 306 -10.37 1.64 7.83
C THR A 306 -11.87 1.64 8.09
N HIS A 307 -12.34 0.59 8.73
CA HIS A 307 -13.64 0.49 9.36
C HIS A 307 -13.53 0.42 10.91
N SER A 308 -12.32 0.48 11.44
CA SER A 308 -12.09 0.39 12.88
C SER A 308 -12.20 1.75 13.56
N PRO A 309 -13.08 1.88 14.56
CA PRO A 309 -13.08 3.05 15.43
C PRO A 309 -11.76 3.21 16.20
N TYR A 310 -11.08 2.11 16.50
CA TYR A 310 -9.80 2.14 17.23
C TYR A 310 -8.66 2.69 16.39
N VAL A 311 -8.61 2.35 15.10
CA VAL A 311 -7.63 2.91 14.16
C VAL A 311 -7.92 4.38 13.91
N ALA A 312 -9.19 4.73 13.63
CA ALA A 312 -9.61 6.11 13.41
C ALA A 312 -9.34 7.01 14.63
N ALA A 313 -9.54 6.48 15.86
CA ALA A 313 -9.27 7.21 17.09
C ALA A 313 -7.79 7.53 17.33
N CYS A 314 -6.88 6.86 16.64
CA CYS A 314 -5.45 7.13 16.73
C CYS A 314 -4.97 8.25 15.80
N ALA A 315 -5.76 8.57 14.77
CA ALA A 315 -5.41 9.61 13.80
C ALA A 315 -5.69 11.02 14.36
N GLU A 316 -5.01 12.03 13.81
CA GLU A 316 -5.35 13.42 14.09
C GLU A 316 -6.66 13.79 13.36
N LEU A 317 -7.43 14.73 13.94
CA LEU A 317 -8.71 15.17 13.35
C LEU A 317 -8.53 15.71 11.93
N SER A 318 -7.43 16.39 11.67
CA SER A 318 -7.07 16.95 10.35
C SER A 318 -6.75 15.87 9.30
N GLU A 319 -6.40 14.66 9.73
CA GLU A 319 -6.06 13.54 8.84
C GLU A 319 -7.30 12.75 8.42
N LEU A 320 -8.38 12.85 9.20
CA LEU A 320 -9.60 12.08 8.96
C LEU A 320 -10.32 12.57 7.68
N ARG A 321 -10.71 11.61 6.88
CA ARG A 321 -11.50 11.82 5.66
C ARG A 321 -12.73 10.92 5.68
N GLY A 322 -13.90 11.54 5.70
CA GLY A 322 -15.18 10.84 5.63
C GLY A 322 -15.63 10.65 4.19
N MET A 323 -15.87 9.42 3.78
CA MET A 323 -16.38 9.12 2.45
C MET A 323 -17.86 8.72 2.51
N TYR A 324 -18.69 9.32 1.65
CA TYR A 324 -20.11 9.02 1.57
C TYR A 324 -20.64 9.16 0.14
N LYS A 325 -21.77 8.54 -0.12
CA LYS A 325 -22.50 8.67 -1.40
C LYS A 325 -23.40 9.89 -1.37
N ALA A 326 -23.24 10.77 -2.37
CA ALA A 326 -24.12 11.89 -2.65
C ALA A 326 -24.67 11.71 -4.06
N ALA A 327 -25.92 11.28 -4.18
CA ALA A 327 -26.54 10.86 -5.44
C ALA A 327 -25.70 9.79 -6.16
N GLU A 328 -25.21 10.06 -7.35
CA GLU A 328 -24.41 9.13 -8.17
C GLU A 328 -22.90 9.26 -7.87
N ASN A 329 -22.50 10.25 -7.07
CA ASN A 329 -21.10 10.55 -6.78
C ASN A 329 -20.66 10.03 -5.41
N THR A 330 -19.38 9.73 -5.30
CA THR A 330 -18.72 9.56 -4.01
C THR A 330 -18.07 10.89 -3.64
N VAL A 331 -18.35 11.36 -2.44
CA VAL A 331 -17.79 12.60 -1.90
C VAL A 331 -16.85 12.25 -0.75
N CYS A 332 -15.75 12.97 -0.67
CA CYS A 332 -14.79 12.91 0.43
C CYS A 332 -14.83 14.22 1.20
N GLY A 333 -15.23 14.16 2.46
CA GLY A 333 -15.26 15.31 3.37
C GLY A 333 -14.12 15.27 4.37
N SER A 334 -13.71 16.43 4.84
CA SER A 334 -12.78 16.62 5.96
C SER A 334 -13.44 17.40 7.08
N LEU A 335 -12.95 17.26 8.30
CA LEU A 335 -13.38 18.09 9.40
C LEU A 335 -12.75 19.49 9.26
N PRO A 336 -13.53 20.59 9.52
CA PRO A 336 -13.05 21.96 9.43
C PRO A 336 -12.21 22.31 10.68
N VAL A 337 -11.12 21.59 10.90
CA VAL A 337 -10.30 21.67 12.14
C VAL A 337 -9.71 23.05 12.34
N THR A 338 -9.41 23.78 11.25
CA THR A 338 -8.85 25.14 11.29
C THR A 338 -9.85 26.18 11.81
N GLU A 339 -11.15 25.89 11.76
CA GLU A 339 -12.21 26.75 12.27
C GLU A 339 -12.50 26.49 13.75
N LEU A 340 -11.94 25.44 14.33
CA LEU A 340 -12.16 25.01 15.71
C LEU A 340 -11.05 25.51 16.63
N THR A 341 -11.44 25.97 17.81
CA THR A 341 -10.49 26.27 18.90
C THR A 341 -9.85 24.97 19.43
N SER A 342 -8.69 25.08 20.06
CA SER A 342 -8.00 23.93 20.65
C SER A 342 -8.86 23.20 21.71
N GLU A 343 -9.75 23.92 22.39
CA GLU A 343 -10.66 23.31 23.37
C GLU A 343 -11.78 22.53 22.68
N GLU A 344 -12.35 23.02 21.59
CA GLU A 344 -13.34 22.32 20.79
C GLU A 344 -12.75 21.07 20.15
N GLN A 345 -11.55 21.16 19.58
CA GLN A 345 -10.84 19.99 19.05
C GLN A 345 -10.64 18.93 20.14
N ARG A 346 -10.23 19.35 21.36
CA ARG A 346 -10.05 18.44 22.49
C ARG A 346 -11.37 17.78 22.90
N LYS A 347 -12.47 18.54 22.95
CA LYS A 347 -13.81 18.03 23.27
C LYS A 347 -14.30 17.02 22.24
N ILE A 348 -14.14 17.31 20.94
CA ILE A 348 -14.47 16.39 19.84
C ILE A 348 -13.64 15.12 19.96
N ARG A 349 -12.33 15.26 20.18
CA ARG A 349 -11.44 14.11 20.34
C ARG A 349 -11.86 13.21 21.50
N GLN A 350 -12.21 13.80 22.63
CA GLN A 350 -12.66 13.07 23.82
C GLN A 350 -14.03 12.41 23.60
N ALA A 351 -15.01 13.15 23.11
CA ALA A 351 -16.37 12.66 22.98
C ALA A 351 -16.54 11.65 21.84
N VAL A 352 -15.87 11.84 20.72
CA VAL A 352 -16.04 11.01 19.52
C VAL A 352 -14.96 9.94 19.45
N LEU A 353 -13.69 10.33 19.41
CA LEU A 353 -12.62 9.37 19.14
C LEU A 353 -12.31 8.45 20.32
N THR A 354 -12.35 8.98 21.55
CA THR A 354 -11.97 8.21 22.75
C THR A 354 -13.13 7.39 23.31
N SER A 355 -14.33 7.95 23.34
CA SER A 355 -15.48 7.34 24.01
C SER A 355 -16.45 6.64 23.04
N ASN A 356 -16.67 7.22 21.86
CA ASN A 356 -17.71 6.78 20.94
C ASN A 356 -17.19 6.79 19.47
N GLY A 357 -16.03 6.18 19.22
CA GLY A 357 -15.42 6.14 17.87
C GLY A 357 -16.34 5.56 16.80
N GLU A 358 -17.34 4.78 17.18
CA GLU A 358 -18.37 4.25 16.28
C GLU A 358 -19.23 5.33 15.63
N LEU A 359 -19.34 6.52 16.25
CA LEU A 359 -20.09 7.66 15.70
C LEU A 359 -19.51 8.10 14.33
N LEU A 360 -18.21 7.93 14.10
CA LEU A 360 -17.58 8.23 12.80
C LEU A 360 -18.16 7.39 11.65
N PHE A 361 -18.76 6.25 11.95
CA PHE A 361 -19.30 5.29 10.98
C PHE A 361 -20.83 5.28 10.95
N ALA A 362 -21.50 6.06 11.82
CA ALA A 362 -22.95 6.14 11.88
C ALA A 362 -23.52 6.86 10.65
N LYS A 363 -24.68 6.39 10.18
CA LYS A 363 -25.42 7.07 9.10
C LYS A 363 -26.16 8.30 9.60
N ALA A 364 -26.57 8.27 10.85
CA ALA A 364 -27.26 9.36 11.55
C ALA A 364 -26.90 9.30 13.02
N ILE A 365 -26.87 10.44 13.66
CA ILE A 365 -26.60 10.61 15.10
C ILE A 365 -27.78 11.36 15.67
N VAL A 366 -28.35 10.82 16.74
CA VAL A 366 -29.38 11.49 17.53
C VAL A 366 -28.72 12.04 18.79
N LEU A 367 -28.85 13.33 19.01
CA LEU A 367 -28.36 13.98 20.21
C LEU A 367 -29.48 14.04 21.26
N GLY A 368 -29.23 13.56 22.46
CA GLY A 368 -30.09 13.64 23.60
C GLY A 368 -29.48 14.55 24.66
N GLU A 369 -30.30 15.14 25.53
CA GLU A 369 -29.85 16.05 26.59
C GLU A 369 -29.24 15.33 27.80
N GLY A 370 -29.55 14.03 27.98
CA GLY A 370 -29.09 13.30 29.15
C GLY A 370 -29.13 11.77 29.01
N GLU A 371 -28.77 11.11 30.11
CA GLU A 371 -28.68 9.64 30.16
C GLU A 371 -30.04 8.95 29.98
N THR A 372 -31.12 9.61 30.37
CA THR A 372 -32.48 9.08 30.25
C THR A 372 -32.87 8.84 28.80
N GLU A 373 -32.58 9.83 27.94
CA GLU A 373 -32.83 9.74 26.50
C GLU A 373 -31.95 8.65 25.86
N VAL A 374 -30.67 8.58 26.26
CA VAL A 374 -29.75 7.56 25.77
C VAL A 374 -30.22 6.14 26.09
N GLN A 375 -30.85 5.93 27.25
CA GLN A 375 -31.40 4.64 27.64
C GLN A 375 -32.77 4.36 27.02
N ALA A 376 -33.63 5.37 26.90
CA ALA A 376 -35.02 5.20 26.45
C ALA A 376 -35.12 5.04 24.92
N LEU A 377 -34.35 5.82 24.14
CA LEU A 377 -34.43 5.82 22.68
C LEU A 377 -34.20 4.44 22.04
N PRO A 378 -33.19 3.64 22.46
CA PRO A 378 -33.01 2.28 21.91
C PRO A 378 -34.22 1.36 22.15
N ILE A 379 -34.94 1.54 23.28
CA ILE A 379 -36.12 0.74 23.63
C ILE A 379 -37.28 1.11 22.71
N PHE A 380 -37.50 2.40 22.47
CA PHE A 380 -38.54 2.86 21.56
C PHE A 380 -38.28 2.53 20.10
N CYS A 381 -37.02 2.47 19.66
CA CYS A 381 -36.65 2.11 18.29
C CYS A 381 -36.77 0.60 18.00
N GLN A 382 -36.97 -0.26 19.01
CA GLN A 382 -37.16 -1.71 18.83
C GLN A 382 -38.65 -2.11 18.66
N GLN A 383 -39.57 -1.18 18.81
CA GLN A 383 -40.99 -1.36 18.52
C GLN A 383 -41.36 -0.86 17.12
#